data_a5c968c4ba44013d0d2707b6cc9a35c1
#
_entry.id   a5c968c4ba44013d0d2707b6cc9a35c1
#
_cell.length_a   1.000
_cell.length_b   1.000
_cell.length_c   1.000
_cell.angle_alpha   90.00
_cell.angle_beta   90.00
_cell.angle_gamma   90.00
#
_symmetry.space_group_name_H-M   'P 1'
#
loop_
_entity.id
_entity.type
_entity.pdbx_description
1 polymer ?
#
loop_
_entity_poly.entity_id
_entity_poly.type
_entity_poly.pdbx_seq_one_letter_code
_entity_poly.pdbx_strand_id
1 'polypeptide(L)'
;MKRIVLIILTCALLASCSGYKFRKAARDAYSEVAEQLNELESRMASLNLESSVSDIRRALRKARELSYDYNPVGLDSVTVLQCAQLKRRVDEFRSEALSDIEWIAKEKKISIVSDDDLLVDGTAYYAAALERGDMLHYSVKAKSPVSLRIYNADSKSIERTVSGKTAIEGVMPVEHSAVYYLEMNPGSAKYVDIHISYSLADASRLESLKTVSLERVGCKKGDFLAAGVAGIKTIPLLDGVRSFTLASQLKSFFSGSDRAVVPIIVPTGAKEILYSMRISTSQTKKSSDGKFDENINYSYHKVRFLGLPLWSSSHGSSLIDMLLDDNRPLREEDCYCSMYVIRSQSAAKQFQDGSASVTSINYDVDYSTVGTQSCNGRIPVNGSSRIYLSFLNERMRFTNYLWVEASAVVPITEYYTYSYSLSDYYD
;
A
#
# COMPACT_ATOMS: atom_id res chain seq x y z
N MET A 1 13.66 -26.76 27.17
CA MET A 1 14.18 -28.16 27.31
C MET A 1 15.44 -28.27 28.19
N LYS A 2 16.54 -27.57 27.94
CA LYS A 2 17.79 -27.73 28.70
C LYS A 2 17.73 -27.36 30.21
N ARG A 3 16.81 -26.52 30.66
CA ARG A 3 16.75 -26.05 32.05
C ARG A 3 16.06 -27.01 33.03
N ILE A 4 15.06 -27.79 32.60
CA ILE A 4 14.33 -28.74 33.48
C ILE A 4 15.17 -29.99 33.70
N VAL A 5 15.84 -30.50 32.67
CA VAL A 5 16.75 -31.66 32.78
C VAL A 5 17.97 -31.35 33.66
N LEU A 6 18.46 -30.07 33.63
CA LEU A 6 19.61 -29.67 34.43
C LEU A 6 19.28 -29.61 35.96
N ILE A 7 18.04 -29.27 36.32
CA ILE A 7 17.59 -29.20 37.72
C ILE A 7 17.54 -30.59 38.35
N ILE A 8 17.17 -31.60 37.61
CA ILE A 8 17.09 -33.00 38.12
C ILE A 8 18.49 -33.61 38.28
N LEU A 9 19.45 -33.29 37.39
CA LEU A 9 20.82 -33.82 37.50
C LEU A 9 21.65 -33.18 38.61
N THR A 10 21.46 -31.91 38.92
CA THR A 10 22.19 -31.21 40.01
C THR A 10 21.70 -31.60 41.39
N CYS A 11 20.46 -32.02 41.57
CA CYS A 11 19.94 -32.51 42.86
C CYS A 11 20.49 -33.90 43.24
N ALA A 12 20.93 -34.69 42.29
CA ALA A 12 21.48 -36.04 42.56
C ALA A 12 22.91 -36.02 43.17
N LEU A 13 23.64 -34.90 43.07
CA LEU A 13 25.03 -34.77 43.56
C LEU A 13 25.17 -34.13 44.96
N LEU A 14 24.08 -33.70 45.60
CA LEU A 14 24.07 -33.10 46.93
C LEU A 14 23.44 -34.00 48.01
N ALA A 15 23.67 -35.27 47.98
CA ALA A 15 22.90 -36.33 48.61
C ALA A 15 23.22 -36.63 50.10
N SER A 16 23.66 -35.70 50.95
CA SER A 16 23.85 -36.05 52.40
C SER A 16 22.97 -35.25 53.39
N CYS A 17 22.13 -34.29 52.93
CA CYS A 17 21.08 -33.68 53.78
C CYS A 17 19.71 -33.66 53.06
N SER A 18 19.43 -34.59 52.18
CA SER A 18 18.67 -34.33 51.00
C SER A 18 17.33 -35.07 50.81
N GLY A 19 17.00 -36.03 51.60
CA GLY A 19 15.72 -36.77 51.43
C GLY A 19 14.49 -35.85 51.43
N TYR A 20 14.47 -34.82 52.28
CA TYR A 20 13.37 -33.87 52.32
C TYR A 20 13.38 -32.89 51.10
N LYS A 21 14.56 -32.37 50.76
CA LYS A 21 14.69 -31.46 49.59
C LYS A 21 14.41 -32.18 48.28
N PHE A 22 14.83 -33.40 48.13
CA PHE A 22 14.58 -34.24 46.96
C PHE A 22 13.08 -34.56 46.81
N ARG A 23 12.39 -34.97 47.90
CA ARG A 23 10.95 -35.21 47.91
C ARG A 23 10.15 -33.94 47.60
N LYS A 24 10.60 -32.79 48.12
CA LYS A 24 9.99 -31.49 47.78
C LYS A 24 10.14 -31.18 46.31
N ALA A 25 11.34 -31.28 45.74
CA ALA A 25 11.58 -31.01 44.30
C ALA A 25 10.76 -31.94 43.38
N ALA A 26 10.61 -33.22 43.75
CA ALA A 26 9.80 -34.17 43.01
C ALA A 26 8.29 -33.82 43.05
N ARG A 27 7.78 -33.35 44.20
CA ARG A 27 6.40 -32.87 44.34
C ARG A 27 6.14 -31.57 43.59
N ASP A 28 7.09 -30.65 43.64
CA ASP A 28 6.99 -29.39 42.94
C ASP A 28 6.95 -29.62 41.41
N ALA A 29 7.85 -30.48 40.88
CA ALA A 29 7.85 -30.90 39.47
C ALA A 29 6.56 -31.67 39.07
N TYR A 30 6.07 -32.55 39.94
CA TYR A 30 4.78 -33.23 39.72
C TYR A 30 3.63 -32.22 39.59
N SER A 31 3.55 -31.25 40.53
CA SER A 31 2.48 -30.24 40.54
C SER A 31 2.54 -29.34 39.31
N GLU A 32 3.73 -28.92 38.93
CA GLU A 32 3.94 -28.07 37.74
C GLU A 32 3.50 -28.79 36.47
N VAL A 33 3.91 -30.05 36.27
CA VAL A 33 3.54 -30.81 35.08
C VAL A 33 2.04 -31.17 35.06
N ALA A 34 1.47 -31.48 36.25
CA ALA A 34 0.03 -31.73 36.35
C ALA A 34 -0.81 -30.50 35.99
N GLU A 35 -0.35 -29.29 36.37
CA GLU A 35 -0.98 -28.03 35.99
C GLU A 35 -0.87 -27.79 34.48
N GLN A 36 0.32 -27.96 33.90
CA GLN A 36 0.55 -27.84 32.42
C GLN A 36 -0.32 -28.82 31.64
N LEU A 37 -0.45 -30.07 32.12
CA LEU A 37 -1.32 -31.08 31.51
C LEU A 37 -2.79 -30.62 31.54
N ASN A 38 -3.31 -30.21 32.71
CA ASN A 38 -4.69 -29.73 32.84
C ASN A 38 -4.96 -28.49 31.97
N GLU A 39 -3.99 -27.58 31.88
CA GLU A 39 -4.11 -26.40 31.00
C GLU A 39 -4.20 -26.84 29.52
N LEU A 40 -3.37 -27.78 29.10
CA LEU A 40 -3.40 -28.28 27.73
C LEU A 40 -4.68 -29.08 27.43
N GLU A 41 -5.15 -29.92 28.38
CA GLU A 41 -6.43 -30.62 28.26
C GLU A 41 -7.59 -29.65 28.06
N SER A 42 -7.64 -28.56 28.85
CA SER A 42 -8.66 -27.52 28.72
C SER A 42 -8.61 -26.80 27.35
N ARG A 43 -7.40 -26.55 26.85
CA ARG A 43 -7.22 -25.95 25.51
C ARG A 43 -7.67 -26.90 24.41
N MET A 44 -7.28 -28.16 24.48
CA MET A 44 -7.66 -29.15 23.48
C MET A 44 -9.17 -29.31 23.39
N ALA A 45 -9.88 -29.25 24.52
CA ALA A 45 -11.35 -29.35 24.56
C ALA A 45 -12.04 -28.18 23.79
N SER A 46 -11.39 -27.02 23.63
CA SER A 46 -11.91 -25.85 22.89
C SER A 46 -11.36 -25.74 21.48
N LEU A 47 -10.33 -26.54 21.14
CA LEU A 47 -9.67 -26.42 19.83
C LEU A 47 -10.52 -27.11 18.75
N ASN A 48 -10.74 -26.38 17.63
CA ASN A 48 -11.51 -26.88 16.49
C ASN A 48 -11.05 -26.19 15.18
N LEU A 49 -11.72 -26.45 14.07
CA LEU A 49 -11.39 -25.88 12.75
C LEU A 49 -11.61 -24.36 12.68
N GLU A 50 -12.45 -23.78 13.54
CA GLU A 50 -12.68 -22.33 13.61
C GLU A 50 -11.63 -21.61 14.47
N SER A 51 -10.85 -22.36 15.27
CA SER A 51 -9.80 -21.78 16.11
C SER A 51 -8.78 -21.03 15.26
N SER A 52 -8.21 -19.93 15.80
CA SER A 52 -7.18 -19.15 15.11
C SER A 52 -5.92 -19.98 14.84
N VAL A 53 -5.15 -19.64 13.83
CA VAL A 53 -3.85 -20.28 13.56
C VAL A 53 -2.93 -20.10 14.77
N SER A 54 -2.98 -18.95 15.43
CA SER A 54 -2.21 -18.66 16.65
C SER A 54 -2.56 -19.59 17.81
N ASP A 55 -3.84 -19.93 17.97
CA ASP A 55 -4.25 -20.86 19.02
C ASP A 55 -3.80 -22.29 18.74
N ILE A 56 -3.91 -22.73 17.48
CA ILE A 56 -3.41 -24.04 17.04
C ILE A 56 -1.90 -24.13 17.22
N ARG A 57 -1.13 -23.10 16.82
CA ARG A 57 0.33 -23.01 17.05
C ARG A 57 0.68 -23.11 18.52
N ARG A 58 -0.06 -22.40 19.37
CA ARG A 58 0.17 -22.40 20.83
C ARG A 58 -0.09 -23.75 21.43
N ALA A 59 -1.17 -24.42 21.02
CA ALA A 59 -1.48 -25.78 21.44
C ALA A 59 -0.40 -26.79 21.00
N LEU A 60 0.03 -26.70 19.73
CA LEU A 60 1.10 -27.53 19.17
C LEU A 60 2.41 -27.40 19.95
N ARG A 61 2.82 -26.16 20.25
CA ARG A 61 4.03 -25.90 21.01
C ARG A 61 3.94 -26.48 22.42
N LYS A 62 2.82 -26.22 23.11
CA LYS A 62 2.60 -26.78 24.46
C LYS A 62 2.56 -28.31 24.46
N ALA A 63 1.92 -28.92 23.47
CA ALA A 63 1.91 -30.39 23.35
C ALA A 63 3.31 -30.95 23.09
N ARG A 64 4.15 -30.27 22.30
CA ARG A 64 5.55 -30.70 22.06
C ARG A 64 6.44 -30.53 23.30
N GLU A 65 6.22 -29.46 24.07
CA GLU A 65 7.00 -29.15 25.27
C GLU A 65 6.58 -30.00 26.50
N LEU A 66 5.34 -30.48 26.51
CA LEU A 66 4.81 -31.31 27.61
C LEU A 66 5.59 -32.61 27.71
N SER A 67 6.32 -32.79 28.81
CA SER A 67 7.05 -34.01 29.12
C SER A 67 7.25 -34.13 30.63
N TYR A 68 7.23 -35.34 31.14
CA TYR A 68 7.48 -35.60 32.53
C TYR A 68 8.43 -36.81 32.70
N ASP A 69 9.58 -36.55 33.31
CA ASP A 69 10.52 -37.59 33.74
C ASP A 69 10.83 -37.42 35.22
N TYR A 70 10.90 -38.52 35.92
CA TYR A 70 11.20 -38.54 37.35
C TYR A 70 12.24 -39.58 37.67
N ASN A 71 13.03 -39.35 38.76
CA ASN A 71 13.96 -40.30 39.27
C ASN A 71 13.34 -40.99 40.52
N PRO A 72 13.12 -42.32 40.51
CA PRO A 72 12.50 -43.03 41.60
C PRO A 72 13.41 -43.18 42.84
N VAL A 73 14.72 -42.92 42.71
CA VAL A 73 15.68 -43.09 43.81
C VAL A 73 15.38 -42.14 44.97
N GLY A 74 15.18 -42.68 46.16
CA GLY A 74 14.90 -41.88 47.38
C GLY A 74 13.45 -41.42 47.56
N LEU A 75 12.53 -41.84 46.67
CA LEU A 75 11.10 -41.63 46.83
C LEU A 75 10.45 -42.83 47.56
N ASP A 76 9.35 -42.56 48.26
CA ASP A 76 8.51 -43.61 48.80
C ASP A 76 7.65 -44.28 47.71
N SER A 77 7.15 -45.51 47.96
CA SER A 77 6.41 -46.26 46.95
C SER A 77 5.13 -45.61 46.46
N VAL A 78 4.48 -44.77 47.29
CA VAL A 78 3.26 -44.06 46.92
C VAL A 78 3.60 -42.92 45.95
N THR A 79 4.65 -42.15 46.26
CA THR A 79 5.12 -41.08 45.40
C THR A 79 5.63 -41.61 44.05
N VAL A 80 6.36 -42.76 44.05
CA VAL A 80 6.78 -43.45 42.81
C VAL A 80 5.58 -43.82 41.95
N LEU A 81 4.55 -44.42 42.57
CA LEU A 81 3.33 -44.80 41.85
C LEU A 81 2.60 -43.58 41.24
N GLN A 82 2.47 -42.49 42.00
CA GLN A 82 1.86 -41.22 41.50
C GLN A 82 2.65 -40.65 40.35
N CYS A 83 3.98 -40.58 40.44
CA CYS A 83 4.84 -40.07 39.35
C CYS A 83 4.74 -40.99 38.11
N ALA A 84 4.70 -42.30 38.27
CA ALA A 84 4.54 -43.24 37.16
C ALA A 84 3.17 -43.06 36.46
N GLN A 85 2.10 -42.87 37.25
CA GLN A 85 0.76 -42.61 36.69
C GLN A 85 0.71 -41.27 35.93
N LEU A 86 1.30 -40.20 36.49
CA LEU A 86 1.36 -38.92 35.79
C LEU A 86 2.18 -39.05 34.51
N LYS A 87 3.36 -39.69 34.53
CA LYS A 87 4.18 -39.91 33.34
C LYS A 87 3.37 -40.61 32.25
N ARG A 88 2.71 -41.68 32.57
CA ARG A 88 1.87 -42.41 31.61
C ARG A 88 0.75 -41.53 31.05
N ARG A 89 0.03 -40.79 31.90
CA ARG A 89 -1.02 -39.86 31.47
C ARG A 89 -0.48 -38.77 30.56
N VAL A 90 0.70 -38.22 30.88
CA VAL A 90 1.37 -37.19 30.04
C VAL A 90 1.75 -37.78 28.68
N ASP A 91 2.37 -38.96 28.64
CA ASP A 91 2.81 -39.58 27.39
C ASP A 91 1.60 -39.98 26.51
N GLU A 92 0.53 -40.55 27.07
CA GLU A 92 -0.71 -40.90 26.37
C GLU A 92 -1.40 -39.64 25.82
N PHE A 93 -1.66 -38.64 26.68
CA PHE A 93 -2.33 -37.40 26.27
C PHE A 93 -1.53 -36.61 25.25
N ARG A 94 -0.20 -36.49 25.41
CA ARG A 94 0.68 -35.81 24.45
C ARG A 94 0.56 -36.45 23.07
N SER A 95 0.56 -37.78 22.98
CA SER A 95 0.43 -38.46 21.68
C SER A 95 -0.92 -38.21 21.03
N GLU A 96 -2.01 -38.23 21.79
CA GLU A 96 -3.36 -37.95 21.33
C GLU A 96 -3.49 -36.47 20.89
N ALA A 97 -3.06 -35.51 21.72
CA ALA A 97 -3.11 -34.11 21.45
C ALA A 97 -2.31 -33.72 20.18
N LEU A 98 -1.12 -34.29 19.97
CA LEU A 98 -0.34 -34.06 18.77
C LEU A 98 -1.06 -34.57 17.52
N SER A 99 -1.70 -35.73 17.58
CA SER A 99 -2.48 -36.30 16.48
C SER A 99 -3.69 -35.43 16.13
N ASP A 100 -4.43 -34.98 17.15
CA ASP A 100 -5.60 -34.12 16.96
C ASP A 100 -5.24 -32.77 16.40
N ILE A 101 -4.18 -32.15 16.93
CA ILE A 101 -3.68 -30.86 16.43
C ILE A 101 -3.20 -30.98 14.97
N GLU A 102 -2.51 -32.09 14.64
CA GLU A 102 -2.05 -32.36 13.29
C GLU A 102 -3.23 -32.50 12.33
N TRP A 103 -4.28 -33.19 12.73
CA TRP A 103 -5.52 -33.30 11.93
C TRP A 103 -6.18 -31.94 11.75
N ILE A 104 -6.39 -31.18 12.84
CA ILE A 104 -6.97 -29.81 12.76
C ILE A 104 -6.15 -28.93 11.82
N ALA A 105 -4.82 -28.98 11.92
CA ALA A 105 -3.93 -28.16 11.12
C ALA A 105 -4.01 -28.46 9.61
N LYS A 106 -4.20 -29.73 9.24
CA LYS A 106 -4.35 -30.16 7.84
C LYS A 106 -5.72 -29.81 7.26
N GLU A 107 -6.78 -29.95 8.06
CA GLU A 107 -8.15 -29.68 7.61
C GLU A 107 -8.50 -28.18 7.62
N LYS A 108 -7.80 -27.40 8.44
CA LYS A 108 -8.04 -25.95 8.53
C LYS A 108 -7.72 -25.25 7.21
N LYS A 109 -8.69 -24.44 6.77
CA LYS A 109 -8.51 -23.54 5.64
C LYS A 109 -7.95 -22.20 6.11
N ILE A 110 -6.74 -21.86 5.67
CA ILE A 110 -6.08 -20.59 5.93
C ILE A 110 -6.54 -19.61 4.86
N SER A 111 -7.21 -18.54 5.27
CA SER A 111 -7.79 -17.56 4.34
C SER A 111 -6.71 -16.69 3.71
N ILE A 112 -6.78 -16.50 2.39
CA ILE A 112 -6.04 -15.47 1.64
C ILE A 112 -6.93 -14.25 1.47
N VAL A 113 -8.19 -14.47 1.08
CA VAL A 113 -9.25 -13.48 0.98
C VAL A 113 -10.59 -14.15 1.21
N SER A 114 -11.46 -13.48 1.95
CA SER A 114 -12.84 -13.92 2.16
C SER A 114 -13.70 -12.68 2.29
N ASP A 115 -14.48 -12.37 1.26
CA ASP A 115 -15.34 -11.20 1.19
C ASP A 115 -16.59 -11.54 0.39
N ASP A 116 -17.73 -11.17 0.93
CA ASP A 116 -19.02 -11.21 0.26
C ASP A 116 -19.36 -9.78 -0.21
N ASP A 117 -19.86 -9.62 -1.42
CA ASP A 117 -20.17 -8.33 -2.04
C ASP A 117 -18.96 -7.37 -2.17
N LEU A 118 -17.77 -7.89 -2.37
CA LEU A 118 -16.58 -7.08 -2.61
C LEU A 118 -16.79 -6.16 -3.82
N LEU A 119 -16.70 -4.84 -3.59
CA LEU A 119 -16.69 -3.85 -4.68
C LEU A 119 -15.35 -3.92 -5.41
N VAL A 120 -15.41 -4.24 -6.71
CA VAL A 120 -14.21 -4.35 -7.55
C VAL A 120 -14.21 -3.29 -8.65
N ASP A 121 -13.06 -2.61 -8.79
CA ASP A 121 -12.79 -1.68 -9.88
C ASP A 121 -11.56 -2.20 -10.66
N GLY A 122 -11.83 -3.11 -11.60
CA GLY A 122 -10.80 -3.76 -12.41
C GLY A 122 -10.25 -5.05 -11.80
N THR A 123 -9.10 -5.49 -12.31
CA THR A 123 -8.46 -6.75 -11.92
C THR A 123 -7.86 -6.67 -10.52
N ALA A 124 -8.24 -7.61 -9.65
CA ALA A 124 -7.69 -7.77 -8.32
C ALA A 124 -6.60 -8.84 -8.29
N TYR A 125 -5.58 -8.62 -7.45
CA TYR A 125 -4.47 -9.55 -7.28
C TYR A 125 -4.32 -9.91 -5.81
N TYR A 126 -4.16 -11.21 -5.57
CA TYR A 126 -3.87 -11.78 -4.26
C TYR A 126 -2.62 -12.64 -4.38
N ALA A 127 -2.00 -12.99 -3.26
CA ALA A 127 -0.87 -13.90 -3.27
C ALA A 127 -0.79 -14.74 -2.00
N ALA A 128 -0.19 -15.92 -2.13
CA ALA A 128 0.11 -16.81 -1.02
C ALA A 128 1.43 -17.53 -1.24
N ALA A 129 2.17 -17.76 -0.16
CA ALA A 129 3.34 -18.61 -0.14
C ALA A 129 2.88 -20.05 0.15
N LEU A 130 2.90 -20.89 -0.88
CA LEU A 130 2.41 -22.27 -0.82
C LEU A 130 3.58 -23.23 -1.01
N GLU A 131 3.48 -24.39 -0.39
CA GLU A 131 4.45 -25.46 -0.59
C GLU A 131 3.84 -26.67 -1.29
N ARG A 132 4.73 -27.48 -1.84
CA ARG A 132 4.33 -28.70 -2.53
C ARG A 132 3.45 -29.58 -1.64
N GLY A 133 2.28 -29.95 -2.18
CA GLY A 133 1.29 -30.79 -1.51
C GLY A 133 0.18 -29.98 -0.82
N ASP A 134 0.33 -28.67 -0.64
CA ASP A 134 -0.77 -27.83 -0.18
C ASP A 134 -1.94 -27.87 -1.16
N MET A 135 -3.13 -27.58 -0.67
CA MET A 135 -4.33 -27.52 -1.50
C MET A 135 -4.88 -26.10 -1.52
N LEU A 136 -4.87 -25.46 -2.68
CA LEU A 136 -5.45 -24.13 -2.89
C LEU A 136 -6.94 -24.28 -3.24
N HIS A 137 -7.81 -23.73 -2.39
CA HIS A 137 -9.25 -23.70 -2.56
C HIS A 137 -9.68 -22.32 -3.05
N TYR A 138 -10.57 -22.24 -4.04
CA TYR A 138 -11.09 -20.98 -4.53
C TYR A 138 -12.56 -21.08 -4.87
N SER A 139 -13.31 -20.03 -4.54
CA SER A 139 -14.68 -19.80 -4.93
C SER A 139 -14.85 -18.33 -5.28
N VAL A 140 -15.32 -18.04 -6.48
CA VAL A 140 -15.62 -16.68 -6.96
C VAL A 140 -16.99 -16.71 -7.60
N LYS A 141 -17.91 -15.85 -7.14
CA LYS A 141 -19.26 -15.73 -7.69
C LYS A 141 -19.56 -14.27 -8.03
N ALA A 142 -20.26 -14.04 -9.14
CA ALA A 142 -20.65 -12.70 -9.57
C ALA A 142 -21.89 -12.77 -10.48
N LYS A 143 -22.51 -11.62 -10.74
CA LYS A 143 -23.65 -11.50 -11.67
C LYS A 143 -23.23 -11.58 -13.14
N SER A 144 -21.97 -11.36 -13.45
CA SER A 144 -21.39 -11.41 -14.80
C SER A 144 -20.24 -12.40 -14.85
N PRO A 145 -19.86 -12.90 -16.04
CA PRO A 145 -18.71 -13.80 -16.17
C PRO A 145 -17.43 -13.19 -15.64
N VAL A 146 -16.72 -13.97 -14.82
CA VAL A 146 -15.44 -13.63 -14.22
C VAL A 146 -14.35 -14.57 -14.70
N SER A 147 -13.09 -14.24 -14.46
CA SER A 147 -11.97 -15.15 -14.67
C SER A 147 -11.01 -15.14 -13.48
N LEU A 148 -10.45 -16.30 -13.21
CA LEU A 148 -9.37 -16.48 -12.23
C LEU A 148 -8.18 -17.13 -12.93
N ARG A 149 -7.01 -16.53 -12.79
CA ARG A 149 -5.73 -17.10 -13.23
C ARG A 149 -4.81 -17.24 -12.03
N ILE A 150 -4.12 -18.36 -11.97
CA ILE A 150 -3.18 -18.67 -10.90
C ILE A 150 -1.81 -18.83 -11.55
N TYR A 151 -0.85 -18.08 -11.07
CA TYR A 151 0.52 -18.04 -11.57
C TYR A 151 1.48 -18.47 -10.49
N ASN A 152 2.51 -19.19 -10.89
CA ASN A 152 3.70 -19.40 -10.07
C ASN A 152 4.64 -18.21 -10.29
N ALA A 153 4.99 -17.48 -9.24
CA ALA A 153 5.80 -16.27 -9.33
C ALA A 153 7.26 -16.55 -9.73
N ASP A 154 7.80 -17.69 -9.31
CA ASP A 154 9.21 -18.05 -9.54
C ASP A 154 9.42 -18.50 -10.99
N SER A 155 8.60 -19.41 -11.50
CA SER A 155 8.66 -19.88 -12.89
C SER A 155 8.00 -18.94 -13.87
N LYS A 156 7.20 -17.98 -13.39
CA LYS A 156 6.37 -17.06 -14.20
C LYS A 156 5.39 -17.78 -15.12
N SER A 157 5.00 -19.00 -14.75
CA SER A 157 4.07 -19.84 -15.51
C SER A 157 2.64 -19.69 -15.02
N ILE A 158 1.68 -19.91 -15.92
CA ILE A 158 0.27 -20.04 -15.56
C ILE A 158 0.03 -21.49 -15.15
N GLU A 159 -0.34 -21.71 -13.89
CA GLU A 159 -0.68 -23.03 -13.37
C GLU A 159 -2.15 -23.38 -13.64
N ARG A 160 -3.04 -22.37 -13.61
CA ARG A 160 -4.45 -22.59 -13.84
C ARG A 160 -5.13 -21.34 -14.42
N THR A 161 -6.08 -21.58 -15.32
CA THR A 161 -6.99 -20.55 -15.84
C THR A 161 -8.42 -21.09 -15.83
N VAL A 162 -9.32 -20.32 -15.20
CA VAL A 162 -10.77 -20.58 -15.27
C VAL A 162 -11.45 -19.29 -15.67
N SER A 163 -12.31 -19.33 -16.71
CA SER A 163 -12.92 -18.12 -17.27
C SER A 163 -14.31 -18.37 -17.84
N GLY A 164 -15.04 -17.28 -18.08
CA GLY A 164 -16.32 -17.29 -18.79
C GLY A 164 -17.52 -17.80 -17.99
N LYS A 165 -17.41 -17.88 -16.65
CA LYS A 165 -18.47 -18.36 -15.76
C LYS A 165 -18.83 -17.28 -14.73
N THR A 166 -20.10 -17.28 -14.32
CA THR A 166 -20.60 -16.43 -13.22
C THR A 166 -20.27 -17.01 -11.83
N ALA A 167 -19.92 -18.30 -11.79
CA ALA A 167 -19.43 -18.98 -10.60
C ALA A 167 -18.23 -19.85 -10.97
N ILE A 168 -17.13 -19.65 -10.28
CA ILE A 168 -15.88 -20.39 -10.40
C ILE A 168 -15.62 -21.01 -9.04
N GLU A 169 -15.48 -22.33 -8.98
CA GLU A 169 -15.19 -23.04 -7.74
C GLU A 169 -14.25 -24.21 -8.04
N GLY A 170 -13.30 -24.46 -7.15
CA GLY A 170 -12.38 -25.57 -7.33
C GLY A 170 -11.31 -25.69 -6.28
N VAL A 171 -10.54 -26.74 -6.44
CA VAL A 171 -9.35 -27.04 -5.63
C VAL A 171 -8.20 -27.31 -6.58
N MET A 172 -7.02 -26.81 -6.26
CA MET A 172 -5.79 -27.00 -7.02
C MET A 172 -4.70 -27.56 -6.08
N PRO A 173 -4.16 -28.77 -6.35
CA PRO A 173 -2.97 -29.23 -5.65
C PRO A 173 -1.75 -28.39 -6.06
N VAL A 174 -0.93 -28.04 -5.09
CA VAL A 174 0.31 -27.29 -5.30
C VAL A 174 1.43 -28.27 -5.64
N GLU A 175 1.98 -28.20 -6.85
CA GLU A 175 3.02 -29.11 -7.30
C GLU A 175 4.43 -28.64 -6.97
N HIS A 176 4.61 -27.31 -6.82
CA HIS A 176 5.92 -26.68 -6.54
C HIS A 176 5.79 -25.66 -5.43
N SER A 177 6.76 -25.65 -4.51
CA SER A 177 6.84 -24.61 -3.47
C SER A 177 7.24 -23.29 -4.09
N ALA A 178 6.38 -22.27 -3.96
CA ALA A 178 6.58 -20.93 -4.53
C ALA A 178 5.60 -19.92 -3.93
N VAL A 179 5.77 -18.65 -4.27
CA VAL A 179 4.69 -17.66 -4.14
C VAL A 179 3.78 -17.79 -5.37
N TYR A 180 2.47 -17.88 -5.11
CA TYR A 180 1.45 -17.94 -6.15
C TYR A 180 0.71 -16.62 -6.20
N TYR A 181 0.60 -16.04 -7.41
CA TYR A 181 -0.28 -14.91 -7.68
C TYR A 181 -1.64 -15.41 -8.18
N LEU A 182 -2.69 -14.78 -7.67
CA LEU A 182 -4.06 -15.05 -8.08
C LEU A 182 -4.64 -13.77 -8.69
N GLU A 183 -4.82 -13.78 -9.99
CA GLU A 183 -5.41 -12.68 -10.77
C GLU A 183 -6.91 -12.95 -10.94
N MET A 184 -7.74 -12.15 -10.30
CA MET A 184 -9.19 -12.17 -10.45
C MET A 184 -9.63 -11.00 -11.32
N ASN A 185 -10.17 -11.30 -12.50
CA ASN A 185 -10.75 -10.30 -13.40
C ASN A 185 -12.28 -10.38 -13.29
N PRO A 186 -12.94 -9.33 -12.81
CA PRO A 186 -14.38 -9.30 -12.59
C PRO A 186 -15.18 -9.13 -13.91
N GLY A 187 -14.54 -8.93 -15.05
CA GLY A 187 -15.22 -8.60 -16.31
C GLY A 187 -16.04 -7.31 -16.17
N SER A 188 -17.37 -7.42 -16.29
CA SER A 188 -18.31 -6.30 -16.10
C SER A 188 -18.99 -6.29 -14.73
N ALA A 189 -18.64 -7.22 -13.83
CA ALA A 189 -19.20 -7.25 -12.48
C ALA A 189 -18.65 -6.10 -11.64
N LYS A 190 -19.52 -5.44 -10.87
CA LYS A 190 -19.14 -4.43 -9.86
C LYS A 190 -18.91 -5.04 -8.48
N TYR A 191 -19.60 -6.15 -8.21
CA TYR A 191 -19.55 -6.85 -6.94
C TYR A 191 -19.26 -8.32 -7.18
N VAL A 192 -18.42 -8.90 -6.36
CA VAL A 192 -18.06 -10.32 -6.39
C VAL A 192 -18.00 -10.89 -4.98
N ASP A 193 -18.48 -12.12 -4.82
CA ASP A 193 -18.20 -12.93 -3.63
C ASP A 193 -16.91 -13.69 -3.92
N ILE A 194 -15.90 -13.53 -3.08
CA ILE A 194 -14.60 -14.16 -3.28
C ILE A 194 -14.09 -14.81 -1.99
N HIS A 195 -13.84 -16.12 -2.07
CA HIS A 195 -13.25 -16.89 -0.98
C HIS A 195 -12.10 -17.69 -1.53
N ILE A 196 -10.88 -17.34 -1.15
CA ILE A 196 -9.67 -18.06 -1.50
C ILE A 196 -8.94 -18.41 -0.22
N SER A 197 -8.63 -19.68 -0.07
CA SER A 197 -7.94 -20.24 1.09
C SER A 197 -7.04 -21.39 0.68
N TYR A 198 -6.18 -21.83 1.57
CA TYR A 198 -5.40 -23.03 1.36
C TYR A 198 -5.35 -23.90 2.62
N SER A 199 -5.16 -25.21 2.43
CA SER A 199 -4.89 -26.16 3.51
C SER A 199 -3.49 -26.72 3.37
N LEU A 200 -2.87 -27.05 4.50
CA LEU A 200 -1.48 -27.47 4.59
C LEU A 200 -1.34 -28.98 4.33
N ALA A 201 -0.36 -29.36 3.54
CA ALA A 201 0.04 -30.78 3.43
C ALA A 201 0.72 -31.28 4.71
N ASP A 202 1.46 -30.41 5.39
CA ASP A 202 2.21 -30.72 6.61
C ASP A 202 1.89 -29.72 7.73
N ALA A 203 1.35 -30.24 8.83
CA ALA A 203 1.02 -29.45 10.01
C ALA A 203 2.22 -28.74 10.66
N SER A 204 3.45 -29.24 10.46
CA SER A 204 4.66 -28.62 11.00
C SER A 204 4.88 -27.21 10.44
N ARG A 205 4.33 -26.92 9.27
CA ARG A 205 4.40 -25.61 8.61
C ARG A 205 3.60 -24.52 9.32
N LEU A 206 2.68 -24.87 10.20
CA LEU A 206 1.98 -23.85 11.00
C LEU A 206 2.93 -22.87 11.67
N GLU A 207 4.12 -23.32 12.11
CA GLU A 207 5.09 -22.46 12.79
C GLU A 207 5.85 -21.52 11.84
N SER A 208 5.93 -21.85 10.56
CA SER A 208 6.68 -21.13 9.52
C SER A 208 5.80 -20.44 8.48
N LEU A 209 4.50 -20.37 8.70
CA LEU A 209 3.59 -19.69 7.77
C LEU A 209 4.00 -18.23 7.53
N LYS A 210 3.87 -17.82 6.29
CA LYS A 210 4.16 -16.44 5.85
C LYS A 210 2.94 -15.78 5.26
N THR A 211 2.81 -14.50 5.54
CA THR A 211 1.91 -13.60 4.83
C THR A 211 2.64 -13.00 3.66
N VAL A 212 1.99 -12.95 2.50
CA VAL A 212 2.51 -12.32 1.30
C VAL A 212 1.86 -10.95 1.14
N SER A 213 2.67 -9.91 1.09
CA SER A 213 2.22 -8.56 0.76
C SER A 213 2.62 -8.21 -0.66
N LEU A 214 1.69 -7.66 -1.45
CA LEU A 214 1.90 -7.24 -2.82
C LEU A 214 2.11 -5.73 -2.92
N GLU A 215 3.12 -5.32 -3.68
CA GLU A 215 3.39 -3.93 -3.99
C GLU A 215 3.44 -3.74 -5.51
N ARG A 216 2.81 -2.67 -6.01
CA ARG A 216 2.90 -2.29 -7.42
C ARG A 216 4.23 -1.61 -7.70
N VAL A 217 4.97 -2.15 -8.65
CA VAL A 217 6.27 -1.62 -9.07
C VAL A 217 6.27 -1.32 -10.57
N GLY A 218 6.95 -0.25 -10.97
CA GLY A 218 7.07 0.11 -12.39
C GLY A 218 7.82 -0.97 -13.17
N CYS A 219 7.34 -1.27 -14.38
CA CYS A 219 7.92 -2.28 -15.27
C CYS A 219 7.85 -1.82 -16.73
N LYS A 220 8.32 -2.65 -17.65
CA LYS A 220 8.21 -2.43 -19.09
C LYS A 220 6.98 -3.12 -19.65
N LYS A 221 6.48 -2.63 -20.78
CA LYS A 221 5.45 -3.32 -21.55
C LYS A 221 5.95 -4.72 -21.95
N GLY A 222 5.18 -5.74 -21.60
CA GLY A 222 5.52 -7.14 -21.91
C GLY A 222 6.25 -7.88 -20.80
N ASP A 223 6.60 -7.23 -19.69
CA ASP A 223 7.07 -7.92 -18.50
C ASP A 223 5.96 -8.81 -17.90
N PHE A 224 6.35 -9.75 -17.06
CA PHE A 224 5.42 -10.67 -16.41
C PHE A 224 4.35 -9.90 -15.59
N LEU A 225 3.08 -10.21 -15.82
CA LEU A 225 1.92 -9.52 -15.22
C LEU A 225 1.90 -8.01 -15.47
N ALA A 226 2.55 -7.52 -16.55
CA ALA A 226 2.55 -6.10 -16.87
C ALA A 226 1.15 -5.60 -17.19
N ALA A 227 0.63 -4.70 -16.38
CA ALA A 227 -0.63 -4.00 -16.61
C ALA A 227 -0.37 -2.54 -16.95
N GLY A 228 -1.05 -2.05 -18.01
CA GLY A 228 -0.98 -0.64 -18.41
C GLY A 228 -1.94 0.21 -17.58
N VAL A 229 -1.46 1.33 -17.10
CA VAL A 229 -2.25 2.35 -16.40
C VAL A 229 -2.04 3.70 -17.07
N ALA A 230 -3.09 4.51 -17.12
CA ALA A 230 -2.97 5.89 -17.58
C ALA A 230 -2.04 6.66 -16.62
N GLY A 231 -1.03 7.28 -17.19
CA GLY A 231 -0.03 8.06 -16.49
C GLY A 231 0.20 9.40 -17.15
N ILE A 232 1.07 10.20 -16.55
CA ILE A 232 1.49 11.49 -17.08
C ILE A 232 3.01 11.60 -17.16
N LYS A 233 3.46 12.40 -18.14
CA LYS A 233 4.81 12.94 -18.20
C LYS A 233 4.70 14.45 -18.12
N THR A 234 5.45 15.08 -17.24
CA THR A 234 5.58 16.54 -17.21
C THR A 234 6.74 17.00 -18.06
N ILE A 235 6.63 18.18 -18.65
CA ILE A 235 7.67 18.83 -19.45
C ILE A 235 7.75 20.28 -18.97
N PRO A 236 8.85 20.72 -18.34
CA PRO A 236 9.00 22.11 -17.94
C PRO A 236 8.95 23.03 -19.16
N LEU A 237 8.16 24.10 -19.08
CA LEU A 237 7.89 25.01 -20.19
C LEU A 237 8.70 26.30 -20.10
N LEU A 238 9.30 26.56 -18.95
CA LEU A 238 10.16 27.69 -18.68
C LEU A 238 11.53 27.17 -18.24
N ASP A 239 12.57 27.92 -18.56
CA ASP A 239 13.93 27.64 -18.10
C ASP A 239 14.04 28.07 -16.63
N GLY A 240 13.64 27.17 -15.72
CA GLY A 240 13.50 27.44 -14.30
C GLY A 240 12.33 28.39 -14.01
N VAL A 241 12.47 29.16 -12.94
CA VAL A 241 11.47 30.17 -12.55
C VAL A 241 11.67 31.50 -13.29
N ARG A 242 10.62 32.01 -13.88
CA ARG A 242 10.61 33.38 -14.43
C ARG A 242 10.21 34.38 -13.36
N SER A 243 10.99 35.43 -13.18
CA SER A 243 10.68 36.48 -12.22
C SER A 243 10.45 37.84 -12.88
N PHE A 244 9.49 38.56 -12.36
CA PHE A 244 9.10 39.87 -12.85
C PHE A 244 8.93 40.86 -11.71
N THR A 245 9.28 42.12 -11.97
CA THR A 245 8.92 43.24 -11.09
C THR A 245 7.75 43.95 -11.72
N LEU A 246 6.59 43.86 -11.11
CA LEU A 246 5.38 44.57 -11.58
C LEU A 246 5.25 45.87 -10.79
N ALA A 247 5.45 46.98 -11.46
CA ALA A 247 5.31 48.30 -10.87
C ALA A 247 3.89 48.51 -10.30
N SER A 248 3.75 49.38 -9.32
CA SER A 248 2.42 49.85 -8.92
C SER A 248 1.80 50.73 -10.06
N GLN A 249 0.49 50.88 -10.06
CA GLN A 249 -0.17 51.73 -11.07
C GLN A 249 0.41 53.15 -11.07
N LEU A 250 0.64 53.75 -9.91
CA LEU A 250 1.24 55.09 -9.85
C LEU A 250 2.68 55.12 -10.38
N LYS A 251 3.47 54.10 -10.10
CA LYS A 251 4.86 54.02 -10.53
C LYS A 251 4.95 53.74 -12.03
N SER A 252 4.04 52.98 -12.61
CA SER A 252 4.03 52.65 -14.05
C SER A 252 3.86 53.88 -14.94
N PHE A 253 3.24 54.95 -14.45
CA PHE A 253 3.15 56.25 -15.16
C PHE A 253 4.51 56.95 -15.32
N PHE A 254 5.47 56.66 -14.46
CA PHE A 254 6.78 57.35 -14.46
C PHE A 254 7.92 56.40 -14.86
N SER A 255 7.87 55.18 -14.43
CA SER A 255 8.91 54.19 -14.73
C SER A 255 8.47 52.77 -14.42
N GLY A 256 8.85 51.81 -15.27
CA GLY A 256 8.53 50.38 -15.10
C GLY A 256 7.19 50.00 -15.75
N SER A 257 6.83 48.73 -15.67
CA SER A 257 5.57 48.21 -16.19
C SER A 257 4.79 47.54 -15.06
N ASP A 258 3.50 47.77 -15.01
CA ASP A 258 2.56 47.09 -14.16
C ASP A 258 2.11 45.72 -14.76
N ARG A 259 2.60 45.40 -15.97
CA ARG A 259 2.22 44.24 -16.77
C ARG A 259 3.42 43.37 -17.12
N ALA A 260 3.21 42.06 -17.19
CA ALA A 260 4.16 41.11 -17.74
C ALA A 260 3.43 40.03 -18.55
N VAL A 261 4.07 39.54 -19.59
CA VAL A 261 3.55 38.45 -20.42
C VAL A 261 4.60 37.34 -20.53
N VAL A 262 4.18 36.11 -20.21
CA VAL A 262 5.00 34.92 -20.34
C VAL A 262 4.46 34.06 -21.47
N PRO A 263 5.16 33.98 -22.61
CA PRO A 263 4.78 33.11 -23.71
C PRO A 263 5.11 31.66 -23.35
N ILE A 264 4.12 30.80 -23.46
CA ILE A 264 4.23 29.35 -23.26
C ILE A 264 4.12 28.66 -24.61
N ILE A 265 5.16 27.95 -25.04
CA ILE A 265 5.14 27.09 -26.22
C ILE A 265 4.61 25.73 -25.77
N VAL A 266 3.51 25.29 -26.36
CA VAL A 266 2.85 24.03 -25.96
C VAL A 266 3.49 22.86 -26.71
N PRO A 267 4.06 21.85 -26.01
CA PRO A 267 4.61 20.67 -26.63
C PRO A 267 3.53 19.80 -27.30
N THR A 268 3.91 19.10 -28.36
CA THR A 268 3.02 18.15 -29.03
C THR A 268 2.53 17.07 -28.05
N GLY A 269 1.24 16.80 -28.05
CA GLY A 269 0.61 15.80 -27.17
C GLY A 269 0.25 16.29 -25.77
N ALA A 270 0.65 17.50 -25.40
CA ALA A 270 0.23 18.09 -24.13
C ALA A 270 -1.31 18.29 -24.10
N LYS A 271 -1.92 17.99 -22.98
CA LYS A 271 -3.36 18.17 -22.74
C LYS A 271 -3.63 19.36 -21.84
N GLU A 272 -2.78 19.57 -20.85
CA GLU A 272 -2.90 20.66 -19.87
C GLU A 272 -1.54 21.29 -19.61
N ILE A 273 -1.57 22.53 -19.15
CA ILE A 273 -0.44 23.25 -18.57
C ILE A 273 -0.75 23.42 -17.09
N LEU A 274 0.15 22.95 -16.25
CA LEU A 274 0.17 23.25 -14.81
C LEU A 274 1.04 24.50 -14.62
N TYR A 275 0.59 25.40 -13.78
CA TYR A 275 1.37 26.60 -13.44
C TYR A 275 1.40 26.80 -11.93
N SER A 276 2.46 27.46 -11.48
CA SER A 276 2.58 28.01 -10.13
C SER A 276 3.00 29.46 -10.23
N MET A 277 2.31 30.34 -9.52
CA MET A 277 2.72 31.72 -9.38
C MET A 277 2.82 32.09 -7.90
N ARG A 278 3.95 32.67 -7.53
CA ARG A 278 4.19 33.25 -6.20
C ARG A 278 4.33 34.76 -6.34
N ILE A 279 3.63 35.47 -5.47
CA ILE A 279 3.62 36.93 -5.42
C ILE A 279 4.15 37.35 -4.05
N SER A 280 5.01 38.38 -4.01
CA SER A 280 5.63 38.88 -2.77
C SER A 280 5.84 40.39 -2.87
N THR A 281 5.93 41.02 -1.70
CA THR A 281 6.41 42.43 -1.59
C THR A 281 7.93 42.51 -1.60
N SER A 282 8.65 41.41 -1.44
CA SER A 282 10.11 41.32 -1.43
C SER A 282 10.65 40.61 -2.69
N GLN A 283 11.75 41.11 -3.22
CA GLN A 283 12.47 40.51 -4.35
C GLN A 283 13.20 39.21 -3.98
N THR A 284 13.10 38.76 -2.72
CA THR A 284 13.85 37.61 -2.23
C THR A 284 13.31 36.32 -2.83
N LYS A 285 14.17 35.58 -3.53
CA LYS A 285 13.90 34.22 -4.01
C LYS A 285 13.79 33.26 -2.83
N LYS A 286 12.79 32.40 -2.84
CA LYS A 286 12.64 31.31 -1.84
C LYS A 286 13.27 30.02 -2.36
N SER A 287 13.58 29.11 -1.46
CA SER A 287 14.16 27.81 -1.81
C SER A 287 13.22 26.91 -2.62
N SER A 288 11.92 27.18 -2.57
CA SER A 288 10.89 26.49 -3.36
C SER A 288 10.77 27.02 -4.79
N ASP A 289 11.25 28.25 -5.08
CA ASP A 289 11.13 28.83 -6.41
C ASP A 289 12.06 28.10 -7.40
N GLY A 290 11.52 27.63 -8.50
CA GLY A 290 12.20 26.85 -9.52
C GLY A 290 12.13 25.34 -9.33
N LYS A 291 11.32 24.85 -8.37
CA LYS A 291 11.17 23.42 -8.07
C LYS A 291 9.77 22.86 -8.38
N PHE A 292 8.91 23.62 -9.00
CA PHE A 292 7.53 23.21 -9.24
C PHE A 292 7.43 21.91 -10.03
N ASP A 293 8.15 21.78 -11.15
CA ASP A 293 8.16 20.55 -11.95
C ASP A 293 8.74 19.35 -11.19
N GLU A 294 9.86 19.55 -10.47
CA GLU A 294 10.45 18.50 -9.63
C GLU A 294 9.47 18.01 -8.55
N ASN A 295 8.79 18.94 -7.89
CA ASN A 295 7.84 18.62 -6.83
C ASN A 295 6.59 17.90 -7.37
N ILE A 296 6.05 18.34 -8.53
CA ILE A 296 4.94 17.65 -9.21
C ILE A 296 5.35 16.21 -9.56
N ASN A 297 6.53 16.03 -10.14
CA ASN A 297 7.05 14.70 -10.47
C ASN A 297 7.26 13.83 -9.23
N TYR A 298 7.82 14.40 -8.15
CA TYR A 298 8.02 13.69 -6.90
C TYR A 298 6.69 13.23 -6.29
N SER A 299 5.69 14.11 -6.22
CA SER A 299 4.34 13.78 -5.75
C SER A 299 3.68 12.73 -6.65
N TYR A 300 3.83 12.86 -7.97
CA TYR A 300 3.31 11.91 -8.94
C TYR A 300 3.90 10.50 -8.75
N HIS A 301 5.22 10.38 -8.55
CA HIS A 301 5.85 9.07 -8.31
C HIS A 301 5.34 8.35 -7.06
N LYS A 302 4.88 9.08 -6.05
CA LYS A 302 4.27 8.50 -4.85
C LYS A 302 2.87 7.91 -5.10
N VAL A 303 2.11 8.51 -6.00
CA VAL A 303 0.68 8.24 -6.13
C VAL A 303 0.26 7.62 -7.46
N ARG A 304 1.17 7.47 -8.40
CA ARG A 304 0.88 7.06 -9.79
C ARG A 304 0.12 5.74 -9.94
N PHE A 305 0.21 4.85 -8.98
CA PHE A 305 -0.45 3.54 -9.02
C PHE A 305 -1.70 3.45 -8.12
N LEU A 306 -2.21 4.57 -7.60
CA LEU A 306 -3.40 4.56 -6.75
C LEU A 306 -4.71 4.31 -7.53
N GLY A 307 -4.66 4.25 -8.87
CA GLY A 307 -5.86 4.03 -9.69
C GLY A 307 -6.77 5.26 -9.79
N LEU A 308 -6.28 6.44 -9.41
CA LEU A 308 -7.05 7.68 -9.53
C LEU A 308 -7.20 8.10 -10.99
N PRO A 309 -8.35 8.67 -11.40
CA PRO A 309 -8.51 9.22 -12.74
C PRO A 309 -7.54 10.41 -12.93
N LEU A 310 -6.93 10.52 -14.11
CA LEU A 310 -6.00 11.62 -14.41
C LEU A 310 -6.69 12.97 -14.28
N TRP A 311 -7.88 13.09 -14.84
CA TRP A 311 -8.72 14.30 -14.84
C TRP A 311 -10.09 14.00 -14.27
N SER A 312 -10.62 14.92 -13.49
CA SER A 312 -12.01 14.88 -13.05
C SER A 312 -12.91 15.54 -14.10
N SER A 313 -13.98 14.85 -14.50
CA SER A 313 -15.03 15.40 -15.33
C SER A 313 -16.15 16.09 -14.52
N SER A 314 -16.18 15.90 -13.21
CA SER A 314 -17.19 16.46 -12.29
C SER A 314 -16.68 16.34 -10.85
N HIS A 315 -16.55 17.43 -10.14
CA HIS A 315 -16.39 17.61 -8.68
C HIS A 315 -15.71 16.51 -7.84
N GLY A 316 -14.96 15.58 -8.45
CA GLY A 316 -14.19 14.53 -7.79
C GLY A 316 -12.70 14.85 -7.80
N SER A 317 -11.96 14.35 -6.83
CA SER A 317 -10.50 14.48 -6.76
C SER A 317 -9.86 13.73 -7.92
N SER A 318 -9.21 14.44 -8.83
CA SER A 318 -8.36 13.84 -9.86
C SER A 318 -6.91 13.75 -9.38
N LEU A 319 -6.11 12.94 -10.06
CA LEU A 319 -4.68 12.89 -9.81
C LEU A 319 -4.04 14.27 -9.95
N ILE A 320 -4.40 15.03 -11.01
CA ILE A 320 -3.86 16.37 -11.25
C ILE A 320 -4.26 17.36 -10.13
N ASP A 321 -5.50 17.32 -9.65
CA ASP A 321 -5.93 18.22 -8.57
C ASP A 321 -5.17 17.92 -7.27
N MET A 322 -4.95 16.64 -6.95
CA MET A 322 -4.17 16.24 -5.79
C MET A 322 -2.70 16.72 -5.90
N LEU A 323 -2.08 16.55 -7.07
CA LEU A 323 -0.72 17.04 -7.32
C LEU A 323 -0.60 18.56 -7.14
N LEU A 324 -1.60 19.31 -7.58
CA LEU A 324 -1.63 20.77 -7.40
C LEU A 324 -1.85 21.14 -5.93
N ASP A 325 -2.73 20.46 -5.23
CA ASP A 325 -2.99 20.71 -3.80
C ASP A 325 -1.75 20.48 -2.93
N ASP A 326 -0.99 19.42 -3.19
CA ASP A 326 0.26 19.11 -2.49
C ASP A 326 1.38 20.16 -2.77
N ASN A 327 1.28 20.90 -3.88
CA ASN A 327 2.33 21.79 -4.36
C ASN A 327 1.88 23.27 -4.40
N ARG A 328 1.05 23.70 -3.45
CA ARG A 328 0.61 25.08 -3.36
C ARG A 328 1.76 26.02 -3.00
N PRO A 329 1.92 27.16 -3.70
CA PRO A 329 2.94 28.14 -3.36
C PRO A 329 2.62 28.87 -2.06
N LEU A 330 3.66 29.38 -1.39
CA LEU A 330 3.49 30.22 -0.21
C LEU A 330 2.71 31.48 -0.54
N ARG A 331 1.74 31.82 0.29
CA ARG A 331 0.94 33.04 0.19
C ARG A 331 1.44 34.09 1.17
N GLU A 332 1.50 35.32 0.72
CA GLU A 332 1.71 36.49 1.56
C GLU A 332 0.41 37.28 1.63
N GLU A 333 0.00 37.66 2.83
CA GLU A 333 -1.14 38.53 3.02
C GLU A 333 -0.89 39.85 2.30
N ASP A 334 -1.91 40.46 1.75
CA ASP A 334 -1.85 41.72 0.99
C ASP A 334 -1.06 41.69 -0.33
N CYS A 335 -0.63 40.53 -0.81
CA CYS A 335 0.00 40.38 -2.11
C CYS A 335 -0.97 39.74 -3.11
N TYR A 336 -1.38 40.49 -4.10
CA TYR A 336 -2.27 40.00 -5.16
C TYR A 336 -1.95 40.63 -6.51
N CYS A 337 -2.23 39.91 -7.59
CA CYS A 337 -2.24 40.40 -8.95
C CYS A 337 -3.33 39.69 -9.76
N SER A 338 -3.63 40.19 -10.93
CA SER A 338 -4.51 39.51 -11.88
C SER A 338 -3.69 38.72 -12.89
N MET A 339 -4.13 37.53 -13.25
CA MET A 339 -3.55 36.71 -14.30
C MET A 339 -4.61 36.46 -15.38
N TYR A 340 -4.28 36.76 -16.62
CA TYR A 340 -5.13 36.53 -17.79
C TYR A 340 -4.49 35.52 -18.72
N VAL A 341 -5.26 34.51 -19.12
CA VAL A 341 -4.85 33.49 -20.07
C VAL A 341 -5.25 33.96 -21.49
N ILE A 342 -4.27 34.33 -22.30
CA ILE A 342 -4.48 34.82 -23.63
C ILE A 342 -3.95 33.83 -24.66
N ARG A 343 -4.74 33.52 -25.69
CA ARG A 343 -4.34 32.56 -26.75
C ARG A 343 -3.90 33.25 -28.04
N SER A 344 -4.16 34.54 -28.20
CA SER A 344 -3.78 35.32 -29.35
C SER A 344 -2.50 36.14 -29.12
N GLN A 345 -1.52 36.03 -30.00
CA GLN A 345 -0.26 36.78 -29.92
C GLN A 345 -0.48 38.28 -30.00
N SER A 346 -1.41 38.72 -30.87
CA SER A 346 -1.72 40.13 -31.01
C SER A 346 -2.38 40.71 -29.75
N ALA A 347 -3.31 39.97 -29.16
CA ALA A 347 -3.95 40.35 -27.90
C ALA A 347 -2.95 40.39 -26.73
N ALA A 348 -2.05 39.43 -26.66
CA ALA A 348 -0.99 39.40 -25.64
C ALA A 348 -0.03 40.60 -25.77
N LYS A 349 0.29 41.01 -27.00
CA LYS A 349 1.09 42.19 -27.25
C LYS A 349 0.35 43.46 -26.84
N GLN A 350 -0.91 43.61 -27.23
CA GLN A 350 -1.75 44.76 -26.83
C GLN A 350 -1.89 44.84 -25.29
N PHE A 351 -2.00 43.69 -24.62
CA PHE A 351 -1.98 43.65 -23.16
C PHE A 351 -0.65 44.16 -22.61
N GLN A 352 0.47 43.65 -23.11
CA GLN A 352 1.80 43.99 -22.63
C GLN A 352 2.13 45.48 -22.81
N ASP A 353 1.78 46.02 -23.99
CA ASP A 353 2.05 47.42 -24.35
C ASP A 353 1.05 48.40 -23.69
N GLY A 354 0.01 47.91 -23.05
CA GLY A 354 -1.05 48.72 -22.46
C GLY A 354 -1.91 49.47 -23.48
N SER A 355 -1.79 49.11 -24.77
CA SER A 355 -2.52 49.79 -25.87
C SER A 355 -4.01 49.43 -25.91
N ALA A 356 -4.41 48.42 -25.19
CA ALA A 356 -5.81 48.04 -25.02
C ALA A 356 -6.16 47.87 -23.54
N SER A 357 -7.40 48.18 -23.15
CA SER A 357 -7.90 47.90 -21.84
C SER A 357 -8.10 46.37 -21.70
N VAL A 358 -7.95 45.83 -20.49
CA VAL A 358 -8.18 44.38 -20.23
C VAL A 358 -9.58 43.94 -20.68
N THR A 359 -10.58 44.82 -20.49
CA THR A 359 -11.97 44.54 -20.87
C THR A 359 -12.20 44.45 -22.40
N SER A 360 -11.26 44.94 -23.20
CA SER A 360 -11.32 44.88 -24.69
C SER A 360 -10.48 43.76 -25.28
N ILE A 361 -9.71 43.05 -24.44
CA ILE A 361 -8.86 41.93 -24.85
C ILE A 361 -9.63 40.60 -24.67
N ASN A 362 -9.58 39.75 -25.70
CA ASN A 362 -10.14 38.42 -25.60
C ASN A 362 -9.18 37.51 -24.81
N TYR A 363 -9.58 37.10 -23.62
CA TYR A 363 -8.88 36.17 -22.76
C TYR A 363 -9.80 35.03 -22.29
N ASP A 364 -9.23 33.95 -21.81
CA ASP A 364 -9.92 32.74 -21.34
C ASP A 364 -10.43 32.99 -19.91
N VAL A 365 -11.68 33.33 -19.76
CA VAL A 365 -12.28 33.75 -18.47
C VAL A 365 -12.22 32.64 -17.44
N ASP A 366 -12.46 31.37 -17.85
CA ASP A 366 -12.53 30.20 -16.95
C ASP A 366 -11.18 29.88 -16.33
N TYR A 367 -10.06 30.26 -16.97
CA TYR A 367 -8.70 29.97 -16.53
C TYR A 367 -7.92 31.22 -16.12
N SER A 368 -8.57 32.37 -16.12
CA SER A 368 -8.02 33.64 -15.67
C SER A 368 -8.46 33.93 -14.24
N THR A 369 -7.62 34.60 -13.46
CA THR A 369 -7.89 34.96 -12.07
C THR A 369 -7.66 36.45 -11.86
N VAL A 370 -8.63 37.15 -11.27
CA VAL A 370 -8.56 38.57 -10.99
C VAL A 370 -8.31 38.80 -9.51
N GLY A 371 -7.35 39.66 -9.17
CA GLY A 371 -7.05 40.04 -7.79
C GLY A 371 -6.66 38.84 -6.91
N THR A 372 -5.91 37.89 -7.46
CA THR A 372 -5.58 36.66 -6.75
C THR A 372 -4.22 36.73 -6.05
N GLN A 373 -4.12 36.04 -4.92
CA GLN A 373 -2.86 35.78 -4.22
C GLN A 373 -2.04 34.69 -4.93
N SER A 374 -0.84 34.39 -4.40
CA SER A 374 -0.04 33.25 -4.84
C SER A 374 -0.89 31.99 -4.97
N CYS A 375 -0.86 31.36 -6.13
CA CYS A 375 -1.64 30.15 -6.41
C CYS A 375 -0.95 29.26 -7.44
N ASN A 376 -1.47 28.06 -7.58
CA ASN A 376 -1.21 27.18 -8.71
C ASN A 376 -2.55 26.84 -9.38
N GLY A 377 -2.48 26.30 -10.58
CA GLY A 377 -3.66 25.91 -11.32
C GLY A 377 -3.32 25.17 -12.59
N ARG A 378 -4.36 24.87 -13.36
CA ARG A 378 -4.27 24.15 -14.63
C ARG A 378 -5.00 24.90 -15.74
N ILE A 379 -4.47 24.82 -16.96
CA ILE A 379 -5.02 25.43 -18.17
C ILE A 379 -5.07 24.35 -19.26
N PRO A 380 -6.25 23.95 -19.77
CA PRO A 380 -6.35 23.02 -20.87
C PRO A 380 -5.78 23.63 -22.16
N VAL A 381 -5.05 22.82 -22.90
CA VAL A 381 -4.38 23.25 -24.12
C VAL A 381 -5.38 23.58 -25.23
N ASN A 382 -6.47 22.78 -25.35
CA ASN A 382 -7.53 23.01 -26.36
C ASN A 382 -7.02 23.26 -27.79
N GLY A 383 -5.98 22.49 -28.20
CA GLY A 383 -5.38 22.59 -29.53
C GLY A 383 -4.47 23.82 -29.77
N SER A 384 -4.28 24.65 -28.76
CA SER A 384 -3.39 25.81 -28.88
C SER A 384 -1.92 25.39 -28.94
N SER A 385 -1.16 25.88 -29.90
CA SER A 385 0.29 25.69 -29.96
C SER A 385 1.06 26.70 -29.08
N ARG A 386 0.38 27.77 -28.65
CA ARG A 386 0.95 28.81 -27.81
C ARG A 386 -0.11 29.40 -26.88
N ILE A 387 0.26 29.68 -25.65
CA ILE A 387 -0.58 30.31 -24.62
C ILE A 387 0.26 31.41 -23.96
N TYR A 388 -0.35 32.52 -23.58
CA TYR A 388 0.30 33.66 -22.93
C TYR A 388 -0.28 33.81 -21.52
N LEU A 389 0.55 33.64 -20.48
CA LEU A 389 0.20 34.00 -19.12
C LEU A 389 0.49 35.49 -18.94
N SER A 390 -0.53 36.30 -18.78
CA SER A 390 -0.45 37.76 -18.78
C SER A 390 -0.82 38.29 -17.41
N PHE A 391 0.06 38.99 -16.75
CA PHE A 391 -0.05 39.42 -15.35
C PHE A 391 -0.21 40.93 -15.27
N LEU A 392 -1.09 41.40 -14.37
CA LEU A 392 -1.34 42.80 -14.10
C LEU A 392 -1.30 43.08 -12.60
N ASN A 393 -0.50 44.07 -12.20
CA ASN A 393 -0.50 44.60 -10.85
C ASN A 393 -1.53 45.73 -10.73
N GLU A 394 -2.67 45.47 -10.14
CA GLU A 394 -3.75 46.43 -9.93
C GLU A 394 -3.56 47.29 -8.67
N ARG A 395 -2.48 47.08 -7.93
CA ARG A 395 -2.20 47.87 -6.71
C ARG A 395 -1.73 49.29 -7.02
N MET A 396 -2.38 50.23 -6.39
CA MET A 396 -2.10 51.68 -6.64
C MET A 396 -0.68 52.07 -6.21
N ARG A 397 -0.20 51.56 -5.05
CA ARG A 397 1.03 52.10 -4.40
C ARG A 397 2.15 51.09 -4.26
N PHE A 398 1.89 49.80 -4.38
CA PHE A 398 2.86 48.75 -4.04
C PHE A 398 3.33 48.02 -5.30
N THR A 399 4.62 47.87 -5.44
CA THR A 399 5.27 47.04 -6.42
C THR A 399 5.14 45.58 -5.98
N ASN A 400 4.80 44.68 -6.89
CA ASN A 400 4.78 43.23 -6.67
C ASN A 400 5.97 42.58 -7.36
N TYR A 401 6.53 41.58 -6.72
CA TYR A 401 7.49 40.66 -7.29
C TYR A 401 6.78 39.33 -7.56
N LEU A 402 6.86 38.88 -8.80
CA LEU A 402 6.15 37.69 -9.28
C LEU A 402 7.16 36.64 -9.73
N TRP A 403 6.97 35.40 -9.30
CA TRP A 403 7.70 34.22 -9.77
C TRP A 403 6.70 33.26 -10.41
N VAL A 404 7.00 32.83 -11.64
CA VAL A 404 6.12 31.98 -12.44
C VAL A 404 6.89 30.75 -12.90
N GLU A 405 6.29 29.61 -12.71
CA GLU A 405 6.72 28.31 -13.20
C GLU A 405 5.57 27.65 -13.96
N ALA A 406 5.89 26.85 -14.98
CA ALA A 406 4.87 26.15 -15.76
C ALA A 406 5.43 24.86 -16.34
N SER A 407 4.60 23.80 -16.33
CA SER A 407 4.91 22.48 -16.89
C SER A 407 3.74 21.99 -17.74
N ALA A 408 4.03 21.38 -18.87
CA ALA A 408 3.01 20.70 -19.68
C ALA A 408 2.79 19.28 -19.17
N VAL A 409 1.54 18.85 -19.19
CA VAL A 409 1.13 17.47 -18.89
C VAL A 409 0.87 16.72 -20.19
N VAL A 410 1.64 15.69 -20.46
CA VAL A 410 1.49 14.78 -21.59
C VAL A 410 1.00 13.44 -21.08
N PRO A 411 -0.20 12.96 -21.48
CA PRO A 411 -0.67 11.63 -21.13
C PRO A 411 0.23 10.56 -21.72
N ILE A 412 0.55 9.56 -20.91
CA ILE A 412 1.30 8.36 -21.32
C ILE A 412 0.61 7.12 -20.80
N THR A 413 1.05 5.95 -21.24
CA THR A 413 0.71 4.68 -20.59
C THR A 413 1.95 4.22 -19.83
N GLU A 414 1.82 4.12 -18.52
CA GLU A 414 2.82 3.48 -17.68
C GLU A 414 2.46 2.01 -17.46
N TYR A 415 3.46 1.19 -17.20
CA TYR A 415 3.25 -0.21 -16.92
C TYR A 415 3.74 -0.53 -15.51
N TYR A 416 2.97 -1.34 -14.81
CA TYR A 416 3.33 -1.87 -13.50
C TYR A 416 3.13 -3.38 -13.46
N THR A 417 3.86 -4.00 -12.58
CA THR A 417 3.70 -5.39 -12.16
C THR A 417 3.63 -5.44 -10.64
N TYR A 418 3.57 -6.64 -10.09
CA TYR A 418 3.59 -6.83 -8.64
C TYR A 418 4.92 -7.44 -8.21
N SER A 419 5.54 -6.86 -7.20
CA SER A 419 6.54 -7.49 -6.35
C SER A 419 5.90 -7.99 -5.07
N TYR A 420 6.52 -8.95 -4.41
CA TYR A 420 6.03 -9.44 -3.13
C TYR A 420 7.10 -9.33 -2.04
N SER A 421 6.63 -9.23 -0.81
CA SER A 421 7.45 -9.39 0.40
C SER A 421 6.79 -10.43 1.31
N LEU A 422 7.62 -11.13 2.08
CA LEU A 422 7.19 -12.14 3.03
C LEU A 422 7.36 -11.60 4.45
N SER A 423 6.32 -11.74 5.26
CA SER A 423 6.35 -11.50 6.71
C SER A 423 5.82 -12.71 7.46
N ASP A 424 6.06 -12.79 8.76
CA ASP A 424 5.46 -13.82 9.56
C ASP A 424 3.93 -13.69 9.54
N TYR A 425 3.25 -14.84 9.51
CA TYR A 425 1.79 -14.86 9.53
C TYR A 425 1.28 -14.52 10.92
N TYR A 426 0.40 -13.54 11.00
CA TYR A 426 -0.38 -13.16 12.19
C TYR A 426 -1.87 -13.20 11.82
N ASP A 427 -2.70 -13.74 12.75
CA ASP A 427 -4.17 -13.75 12.59
C ASP A 427 -4.75 -12.36 12.74
#